data_2cece796ebc4253af99ebd592bad9373
#
_entry.id   2cece796ebc4253af99ebd592bad9373
#
_cell.length_a   1.000
_cell.length_b   1.000
_cell.length_c   1.000
_cell.angle_alpha   90.00
_cell.angle_beta   90.00
_cell.angle_gamma   90.00
#
_symmetry.space_group_name_H-M   'P 1'
#
loop_
_entity.id
_entity.type
_entity.pdbx_description
1 polymer ?
#
loop_
_entity_poly.entity_id
_entity_poly.type
_entity_poly.pdbx_seq_one_letter_code
_entity_poly.pdbx_strand_id
1 'polypeptide(L)'
;MKTCLPQAAAVLFLLIAASCLAQVSESDEKLAARARQEYAAGKFANAEGDFRELTKRDPSNIQAQVYLGQALFRQEKYAESVSPYEKALELEKNGSKLTSDQHRILVDQLAMAYGISGDLNKSHALLERAIRDDPEYPLNYYNLACVYAGEGNKAEALANLSLAFKHKGHVLQGEHLPDPRADSSFQKYVRDQDFVKLMAGLGYK
;
A
#
# COMPACT_ATOMS: atom_id res chain seq x y z
N MET A 1 30.28 -57.92 15.63
CA MET A 1 30.22 -57.45 14.24
C MET A 1 29.54 -56.10 14.22
N LYS A 2 30.28 -54.99 14.05
CA LYS A 2 29.73 -53.64 13.96
C LYS A 2 29.47 -53.34 12.49
N THR A 3 28.21 -53.19 12.11
CA THR A 3 27.80 -52.81 10.75
C THR A 3 27.97 -51.29 10.60
N CYS A 4 28.99 -50.88 9.88
CA CYS A 4 29.14 -49.51 9.38
C CYS A 4 28.09 -49.27 8.30
N LEU A 5 27.12 -48.37 8.54
CA LEU A 5 26.29 -47.81 7.49
C LEU A 5 27.18 -46.89 6.61
N PRO A 6 27.07 -46.93 5.30
CA PRO A 6 27.95 -46.17 4.41
C PRO A 6 27.59 -44.68 4.48
N GLN A 7 28.58 -43.87 4.84
CA GLN A 7 28.51 -42.39 4.85
C GLN A 7 28.03 -41.78 3.50
N ALA A 8 28.11 -42.55 2.42
CA ALA A 8 27.65 -42.13 1.09
C ALA A 8 26.11 -41.89 0.98
N ALA A 9 25.30 -42.60 1.79
CA ALA A 9 23.86 -42.44 1.75
C ALA A 9 23.39 -41.11 2.39
N ALA A 10 24.07 -40.65 3.44
CA ALA A 10 23.75 -39.38 4.13
C ALA A 10 24.10 -38.16 3.28
N VAL A 11 25.20 -38.22 2.52
CA VAL A 11 25.60 -37.11 1.62
C VAL A 11 24.66 -37.00 0.43
N LEU A 12 24.17 -38.12 -0.10
CA LEU A 12 23.21 -38.12 -1.22
C LEU A 12 21.87 -37.55 -0.81
N PHE A 13 21.38 -37.82 0.40
CA PHE A 13 20.13 -37.26 0.94
C PHE A 13 20.22 -35.74 1.17
N LEU A 14 21.38 -35.26 1.66
CA LEU A 14 21.61 -33.80 1.84
C LEU A 14 21.68 -33.04 0.52
N LEU A 15 22.27 -33.64 -0.53
CA LEU A 15 22.34 -33.03 -1.86
C LEU A 15 20.97 -32.98 -2.55
N ILE A 16 20.12 -34.00 -2.38
CA ILE A 16 18.78 -34.05 -2.93
C ILE A 16 17.88 -33.04 -2.20
N ALA A 17 17.96 -32.91 -0.88
CA ALA A 17 17.23 -31.93 -0.11
C ALA A 17 17.65 -30.49 -0.46
N ALA A 18 18.94 -30.22 -0.61
CA ALA A 18 19.46 -28.91 -1.01
C ALA A 18 19.00 -28.53 -2.45
N SER A 19 18.99 -29.50 -3.38
CA SER A 19 18.51 -29.27 -4.74
C SER A 19 17.00 -29.00 -4.79
N CYS A 20 16.22 -29.67 -3.94
CA CYS A 20 14.77 -29.44 -3.84
C CYS A 20 14.45 -28.05 -3.27
N LEU A 21 15.18 -27.61 -2.23
CA LEU A 21 15.05 -26.27 -1.65
C LEU A 21 15.47 -25.17 -2.65
N ALA A 22 16.54 -25.37 -3.40
CA ALA A 22 16.98 -24.43 -4.44
C ALA A 22 15.96 -24.31 -5.59
N GLN A 23 15.33 -25.41 -5.97
CA GLN A 23 14.29 -25.40 -7.03
C GLN A 23 13.01 -24.69 -6.58
N VAL A 24 12.61 -24.80 -5.30
CA VAL A 24 11.46 -24.07 -4.74
C VAL A 24 11.76 -22.56 -4.73
N SER A 25 12.93 -22.14 -4.30
CA SER A 25 13.37 -20.74 -4.30
C SER A 25 13.39 -20.16 -5.72
N GLU A 26 13.95 -20.85 -6.70
CA GLU A 26 13.97 -20.41 -8.10
C GLU A 26 12.56 -20.29 -8.69
N SER A 27 11.64 -21.18 -8.32
CA SER A 27 10.24 -21.11 -8.73
C SER A 27 9.55 -19.85 -8.21
N ASP A 28 9.78 -19.47 -6.95
CA ASP A 28 9.14 -18.27 -6.35
C ASP A 28 9.70 -16.97 -6.93
N GLU A 29 11.00 -16.92 -7.22
CA GLU A 29 11.60 -15.78 -7.92
C GLU A 29 11.02 -15.59 -9.34
N LYS A 30 10.86 -16.68 -10.10
CA LYS A 30 10.25 -16.61 -11.43
C LYS A 30 8.79 -16.18 -11.37
N LEU A 31 8.04 -16.73 -10.41
CA LEU A 31 6.64 -16.34 -10.16
C LEU A 31 6.54 -14.86 -9.81
N ALA A 32 7.38 -14.36 -8.90
CA ALA A 32 7.42 -12.96 -8.50
C ALA A 32 7.82 -12.02 -9.65
N ALA A 33 8.77 -12.44 -10.50
CA ALA A 33 9.17 -11.66 -11.67
C ALA A 33 8.02 -11.54 -12.68
N ARG A 34 7.32 -12.64 -12.97
CA ARG A 34 6.15 -12.65 -13.84
C ARG A 34 5.04 -11.75 -13.27
N ALA A 35 4.71 -11.91 -11.99
CA ALA A 35 3.68 -11.12 -11.33
C ALA A 35 3.95 -9.61 -11.43
N ARG A 36 5.21 -9.18 -11.18
CA ARG A 36 5.61 -7.77 -11.34
C ARG A 36 5.52 -7.30 -12.80
N GLN A 37 5.90 -8.13 -13.75
CA GLN A 37 5.78 -7.80 -15.18
C GLN A 37 4.31 -7.63 -15.59
N GLU A 38 3.42 -8.51 -15.14
CA GLU A 38 1.97 -8.42 -15.41
C GLU A 38 1.36 -7.18 -14.76
N TYR A 39 1.77 -6.88 -13.50
CA TYR A 39 1.35 -5.65 -12.83
C TYR A 39 1.79 -4.41 -13.62
N ALA A 40 3.04 -4.34 -14.03
CA ALA A 40 3.57 -3.22 -14.83
C ALA A 40 2.87 -3.09 -16.20
N ALA A 41 2.42 -4.21 -16.78
CA ALA A 41 1.63 -4.24 -18.02
C ALA A 41 0.14 -3.92 -17.82
N GLY A 42 -0.31 -3.58 -16.60
CA GLY A 42 -1.71 -3.30 -16.27
C GLY A 42 -2.60 -4.53 -16.20
N LYS A 43 -2.04 -5.74 -16.24
CA LYS A 43 -2.77 -7.02 -16.13
C LYS A 43 -3.00 -7.40 -14.65
N PHE A 44 -3.71 -6.53 -13.94
CA PHE A 44 -3.81 -6.62 -12.47
C PHE A 44 -4.47 -7.92 -11.97
N ALA A 45 -5.41 -8.50 -12.73
CA ALA A 45 -6.05 -9.76 -12.34
C ALA A 45 -5.07 -10.95 -12.41
N ASN A 46 -4.17 -10.98 -13.41
CA ASN A 46 -3.14 -12.02 -13.48
C ASN A 46 -2.11 -11.84 -12.37
N ALA A 47 -1.63 -10.61 -12.18
CA ALA A 47 -0.70 -10.26 -11.10
C ALA A 47 -1.28 -10.61 -9.72
N GLU A 48 -2.57 -10.36 -9.48
CA GLU A 48 -3.26 -10.78 -8.26
C GLU A 48 -3.15 -12.29 -8.03
N GLY A 49 -3.44 -13.11 -9.07
CA GLY A 49 -3.35 -14.56 -8.96
C GLY A 49 -1.97 -15.05 -8.52
N ASP A 50 -0.93 -14.52 -9.16
CA ASP A 50 0.46 -14.87 -8.87
C ASP A 50 0.90 -14.38 -7.47
N PHE A 51 0.53 -13.16 -7.07
CA PHE A 51 0.84 -12.65 -5.72
C PHE A 51 0.06 -13.38 -4.63
N ARG A 52 -1.18 -13.81 -4.86
CA ARG A 52 -1.93 -14.69 -3.93
C ARG A 52 -1.19 -16.02 -3.73
N GLU A 53 -0.67 -16.61 -4.78
CA GLU A 53 0.11 -17.85 -4.67
C GLU A 53 1.41 -17.62 -3.87
N LEU A 54 2.13 -16.51 -4.13
CA LEU A 54 3.33 -16.16 -3.37
C LEU A 54 3.03 -15.94 -1.89
N THR A 55 1.98 -15.19 -1.55
CA THR A 55 1.59 -14.94 -0.15
C THR A 55 1.08 -16.19 0.56
N LYS A 56 0.53 -17.17 -0.18
CA LYS A 56 0.15 -18.46 0.36
C LYS A 56 1.36 -19.33 0.67
N ARG A 57 2.40 -19.32 -0.18
CA ARG A 57 3.65 -20.06 0.04
C ARG A 57 4.48 -19.45 1.15
N ASP A 58 4.60 -18.14 1.17
CA ASP A 58 5.31 -17.36 2.19
C ASP A 58 4.46 -16.17 2.67
N PRO A 59 3.67 -16.36 3.74
CA PRO A 59 2.88 -15.27 4.33
C PRO A 59 3.71 -14.13 4.93
N SER A 60 5.02 -14.32 5.12
CA SER A 60 5.95 -13.32 5.63
C SER A 60 6.64 -12.50 4.54
N ASN A 61 6.38 -12.80 3.28
CA ASN A 61 6.91 -12.04 2.14
C ASN A 61 6.20 -10.67 2.03
N ILE A 62 6.78 -9.67 2.66
CA ILE A 62 6.21 -8.31 2.71
C ILE A 62 6.00 -7.72 1.30
N GLN A 63 6.91 -7.98 0.36
CA GLN A 63 6.78 -7.47 -1.01
C GLN A 63 5.59 -8.10 -1.73
N ALA A 64 5.36 -9.40 -1.56
CA ALA A 64 4.20 -10.08 -2.12
C ALA A 64 2.89 -9.55 -1.53
N GLN A 65 2.86 -9.27 -0.21
CA GLN A 65 1.69 -8.66 0.44
C GLN A 65 1.40 -7.25 -0.12
N VAL A 66 2.43 -6.40 -0.24
CA VAL A 66 2.27 -5.06 -0.81
C VAL A 66 1.72 -5.13 -2.24
N TYR A 67 2.36 -5.92 -3.11
CA TYR A 67 1.92 -6.02 -4.51
C TYR A 67 0.54 -6.67 -4.66
N LEU A 68 0.17 -7.62 -3.80
CA LEU A 68 -1.19 -8.17 -3.78
C LEU A 68 -2.21 -7.08 -3.46
N GLY A 69 -1.95 -6.30 -2.41
CA GLY A 69 -2.80 -5.15 -2.07
C GLY A 69 -2.91 -4.17 -3.23
N GLN A 70 -1.79 -3.82 -3.87
CA GLN A 70 -1.78 -2.92 -5.02
C GLN A 70 -2.56 -3.49 -6.22
N ALA A 71 -2.38 -4.78 -6.55
CA ALA A 71 -3.10 -5.41 -7.65
C ALA A 71 -4.62 -5.43 -7.42
N LEU A 72 -5.05 -5.66 -6.18
CA LEU A 72 -6.46 -5.58 -5.78
C LEU A 72 -6.98 -4.14 -5.84
N PHE A 73 -6.23 -3.18 -5.30
CA PHE A 73 -6.59 -1.77 -5.31
C PHE A 73 -6.78 -1.24 -6.74
N ARG A 74 -5.86 -1.59 -7.65
CA ARG A 74 -5.93 -1.19 -9.07
C ARG A 74 -7.11 -1.83 -9.82
N GLN A 75 -7.72 -2.87 -9.27
CA GLN A 75 -8.96 -3.48 -9.75
C GLN A 75 -10.21 -2.94 -9.03
N GLU A 76 -10.07 -1.88 -8.24
CA GLU A 76 -11.14 -1.29 -7.42
C GLU A 76 -11.71 -2.27 -6.37
N LYS A 77 -10.98 -3.36 -6.07
CA LYS A 77 -11.31 -4.31 -5.00
C LYS A 77 -10.82 -3.79 -3.65
N TYR A 78 -11.28 -2.59 -3.28
CA TYR A 78 -10.74 -1.85 -2.13
C TYR A 78 -10.86 -2.63 -0.82
N ALA A 79 -12.01 -3.20 -0.53
CA ALA A 79 -12.21 -3.98 0.69
C ALA A 79 -11.28 -5.22 0.78
N GLU A 80 -11.01 -5.87 -0.36
CA GLU A 80 -10.11 -7.02 -0.40
C GLU A 80 -8.63 -6.61 -0.26
N SER A 81 -8.26 -5.40 -0.70
CA SER A 81 -6.89 -4.89 -0.61
C SER A 81 -6.47 -4.56 0.82
N VAL A 82 -7.40 -4.37 1.74
CA VAL A 82 -7.13 -4.03 3.15
C VAL A 82 -6.27 -5.10 3.83
N SER A 83 -6.69 -6.37 3.74
CA SER A 83 -6.00 -7.46 4.47
C SER A 83 -4.52 -7.62 4.10
N PRO A 84 -4.11 -7.69 2.82
CA PRO A 84 -2.70 -7.75 2.48
C PRO A 84 -1.92 -6.49 2.87
N TYR A 85 -2.51 -5.31 2.81
CA TYR A 85 -1.86 -4.08 3.28
C TYR A 85 -1.66 -4.05 4.80
N GLU A 86 -2.69 -4.42 5.58
CA GLU A 86 -2.56 -4.57 7.05
C GLU A 86 -1.45 -5.58 7.39
N LYS A 87 -1.39 -6.70 6.65
CA LYS A 87 -0.33 -7.71 6.84
C LYS A 87 1.05 -7.16 6.52
N ALA A 88 1.19 -6.36 5.47
CA ALA A 88 2.46 -5.72 5.14
C ALA A 88 2.92 -4.76 6.24
N LEU A 89 2.03 -3.91 6.80
CA LEU A 89 2.35 -3.03 7.94
C LEU A 89 2.72 -3.82 9.20
N GLU A 90 2.05 -4.95 9.46
CA GLU A 90 2.40 -5.84 10.58
C GLU A 90 3.82 -6.40 10.42
N LEU A 91 4.15 -6.89 9.22
CA LEU A 91 5.46 -7.43 8.91
C LEU A 91 6.56 -6.37 9.01
N GLU A 92 6.30 -5.15 8.55
CA GLU A 92 7.23 -4.03 8.67
C GLU A 92 7.50 -3.71 10.15
N LYS A 93 6.46 -3.63 10.98
CA LYS A 93 6.59 -3.43 12.43
C LYS A 93 7.40 -4.53 13.11
N ASN A 94 7.35 -5.75 12.59
CA ASN A 94 8.05 -6.92 13.10
C ASN A 94 9.47 -7.09 12.52
N GLY A 95 9.98 -6.10 11.77
CA GLY A 95 11.36 -6.03 11.31
C GLY A 95 11.61 -6.27 9.82
N SER A 96 10.57 -6.61 9.03
CA SER A 96 10.66 -6.56 7.57
C SER A 96 10.80 -5.10 7.12
N LYS A 97 11.50 -4.86 6.00
CA LYS A 97 11.79 -3.47 5.59
C LYS A 97 11.12 -3.14 4.26
N LEU A 98 10.45 -2.00 4.24
CA LEU A 98 10.07 -1.26 3.05
C LEU A 98 11.01 -0.06 2.88
N THR A 99 11.14 0.43 1.65
CA THR A 99 11.71 1.77 1.45
C THR A 99 10.71 2.81 1.94
N SER A 100 11.17 4.04 2.23
CA SER A 100 10.28 5.13 2.62
C SER A 100 9.16 5.35 1.60
N ASP A 101 9.49 5.28 0.31
CA ASP A 101 8.51 5.45 -0.78
C ASP A 101 7.49 4.32 -0.79
N GLN A 102 7.93 3.07 -0.61
CA GLN A 102 7.01 1.93 -0.51
C GLN A 102 6.08 2.04 0.70
N HIS A 103 6.60 2.50 1.84
CA HIS A 103 5.80 2.75 3.04
C HIS A 103 4.75 3.84 2.80
N ARG A 104 5.13 4.97 2.20
CA ARG A 104 4.22 6.08 1.83
C ARG A 104 3.09 5.60 0.94
N ILE A 105 3.42 4.87 -0.15
CA ILE A 105 2.41 4.30 -1.07
C ILE A 105 1.49 3.30 -0.36
N LEU A 106 2.04 2.44 0.50
CA LEU A 106 1.27 1.46 1.27
C LEU A 106 0.25 2.15 2.19
N VAL A 107 0.70 3.15 2.95
CA VAL A 107 -0.15 3.91 3.88
C VAL A 107 -1.23 4.68 3.13
N ASP A 108 -0.87 5.37 2.04
CA ASP A 108 -1.80 6.11 1.18
C ASP A 108 -2.92 5.21 0.67
N GLN A 109 -2.56 4.09 0.04
CA GLN A 109 -3.54 3.18 -0.55
C GLN A 109 -4.37 2.43 0.51
N LEU A 110 -3.80 2.08 1.65
CA LEU A 110 -4.56 1.48 2.75
C LEU A 110 -5.55 2.48 3.36
N ALA A 111 -5.14 3.73 3.56
CA ALA A 111 -6.05 4.77 4.06
C ALA A 111 -7.23 5.01 3.11
N MET A 112 -6.95 5.07 1.80
CA MET A 112 -8.00 5.16 0.77
C MET A 112 -8.91 3.92 0.78
N ALA A 113 -8.33 2.71 0.86
CA ALA A 113 -9.10 1.46 0.91
C ALA A 113 -10.04 1.42 2.12
N TYR A 114 -9.58 1.83 3.30
CA TYR A 114 -10.44 1.99 4.48
C TYR A 114 -11.55 3.01 4.24
N GLY A 115 -11.22 4.20 3.76
CA GLY A 115 -12.19 5.28 3.53
C GLY A 115 -13.29 4.87 2.55
N ILE A 116 -12.92 4.28 1.41
CA ILE A 116 -13.86 3.82 0.38
C ILE A 116 -14.71 2.64 0.88
N SER A 117 -14.13 1.76 1.71
CA SER A 117 -14.83 0.63 2.31
C SER A 117 -15.71 1.03 3.51
N GLY A 118 -15.73 2.31 3.90
CA GLY A 118 -16.58 2.85 4.97
C GLY A 118 -15.95 2.79 6.37
N ASP A 119 -14.70 2.35 6.52
CA ASP A 119 -14.01 2.33 7.82
C ASP A 119 -13.21 3.64 8.04
N LEU A 120 -13.95 4.75 8.14
CA LEU A 120 -13.36 6.07 8.34
C LEU A 120 -12.50 6.15 9.61
N ASN A 121 -12.88 5.45 10.67
CA ASN A 121 -12.13 5.45 11.93
C ASN A 121 -10.72 4.86 11.76
N LYS A 122 -10.59 3.75 11.04
CA LYS A 122 -9.27 3.16 10.77
C LYS A 122 -8.45 4.04 9.84
N SER A 123 -9.07 4.61 8.79
CA SER A 123 -8.41 5.56 7.91
C SER A 123 -7.85 6.75 8.68
N HIS A 124 -8.67 7.36 9.54
CA HIS A 124 -8.29 8.49 10.39
C HIS A 124 -7.07 8.14 11.28
N ALA A 125 -7.19 7.06 12.07
CA ALA A 125 -6.12 6.65 12.98
C ALA A 125 -4.80 6.34 12.26
N LEU A 126 -4.86 5.72 11.08
CA LEU A 126 -3.70 5.42 10.24
C LEU A 126 -3.03 6.71 9.78
N LEU A 127 -3.82 7.67 9.23
CA LEU A 127 -3.31 8.92 8.67
C LEU A 127 -2.75 9.85 9.74
N GLU A 128 -3.40 9.97 10.90
CA GLU A 128 -2.84 10.73 12.01
C GLU A 128 -1.47 10.20 12.47
N ARG A 129 -1.33 8.87 12.50
CA ARG A 129 -0.04 8.25 12.81
C ARG A 129 0.98 8.56 11.71
N ALA A 130 0.60 8.40 10.44
CA ALA A 130 1.48 8.68 9.31
C ALA A 130 1.96 10.13 9.28
N ILE A 131 1.09 11.09 9.61
CA ILE A 131 1.46 12.51 9.73
C ILE A 131 2.44 12.75 10.89
N ARG A 132 2.31 12.06 12.02
CA ARG A 132 3.30 12.17 13.12
C ARG A 132 4.66 11.63 12.73
N ASP A 133 4.68 10.51 11.97
CA ASP A 133 5.91 9.82 11.57
C ASP A 133 6.59 10.52 10.36
N ASP A 134 5.80 11.13 9.47
CA ASP A 134 6.25 11.84 8.26
C ASP A 134 5.40 13.10 8.01
N PRO A 135 5.70 14.21 8.71
CA PRO A 135 4.87 15.42 8.67
C PRO A 135 4.99 16.23 7.38
N GLU A 136 5.89 15.87 6.48
CA GLU A 136 6.08 16.58 5.22
C GLU A 136 5.39 15.91 4.02
N TYR A 137 4.93 14.66 4.15
CA TYR A 137 4.30 13.97 3.03
C TYR A 137 2.85 14.42 2.82
N PRO A 138 2.55 15.10 1.71
CA PRO A 138 1.30 15.85 1.54
C PRO A 138 0.07 14.98 1.35
N LEU A 139 0.19 13.76 0.79
CA LEU A 139 -0.96 12.89 0.56
C LEU A 139 -1.59 12.40 1.87
N ASN A 140 -0.81 12.29 2.96
CA ASN A 140 -1.37 11.97 4.28
C ASN A 140 -2.40 13.04 4.72
N TYR A 141 -2.07 14.32 4.55
CA TYR A 141 -3.00 15.42 4.85
C TYR A 141 -4.18 15.46 3.88
N TYR A 142 -3.94 15.21 2.58
CA TYR A 142 -5.01 15.21 1.59
C TYR A 142 -6.04 14.12 1.92
N ASN A 143 -5.60 12.90 2.19
CA ASN A 143 -6.47 11.78 2.54
C ASN A 143 -7.18 12.01 3.88
N LEU A 144 -6.51 12.63 4.86
CA LEU A 144 -7.15 12.99 6.12
C LEU A 144 -8.24 14.07 5.91
N ALA A 145 -8.02 15.00 4.98
CA ALA A 145 -9.04 15.95 4.59
C ALA A 145 -10.28 15.27 3.97
N CYS A 146 -10.07 14.22 3.14
CA CYS A 146 -11.15 13.41 2.59
C CYS A 146 -11.94 12.67 3.71
N VAL A 147 -11.23 12.13 4.71
CA VAL A 147 -11.88 11.49 5.87
C VAL A 147 -12.74 12.48 6.63
N TYR A 148 -12.19 13.65 7.01
CA TYR A 148 -12.96 14.70 7.70
C TYR A 148 -14.14 15.22 6.85
N ALA A 149 -13.95 15.30 5.54
CA ALA A 149 -15.07 15.62 4.66
C ALA A 149 -16.15 14.53 4.73
N GLY A 150 -15.79 13.25 4.71
CA GLY A 150 -16.72 12.12 4.90
C GLY A 150 -17.50 12.21 6.21
N GLU A 151 -16.83 12.55 7.29
CA GLU A 151 -17.39 12.74 8.64
C GLU A 151 -18.26 14.02 8.76
N GLY A 152 -18.25 14.89 7.75
CA GLY A 152 -18.96 16.18 7.78
C GLY A 152 -18.23 17.30 8.54
N ASN A 153 -17.00 17.07 8.96
CA ASN A 153 -16.16 18.05 9.65
C ASN A 153 -15.45 18.96 8.63
N LYS A 154 -16.20 19.95 8.11
CA LYS A 154 -15.70 20.89 7.10
C LYS A 154 -14.43 21.64 7.55
N ALA A 155 -14.42 22.10 8.80
CA ALA A 155 -13.30 22.92 9.28
C ALA A 155 -11.97 22.17 9.20
N GLU A 156 -11.92 20.94 9.72
CA GLU A 156 -10.73 20.10 9.67
C GLU A 156 -10.40 19.63 8.24
N ALA A 157 -11.42 19.37 7.42
CA ALA A 157 -11.21 19.04 6.02
C ALA A 157 -10.47 20.16 5.28
N LEU A 158 -10.89 21.43 5.43
CA LEU A 158 -10.25 22.58 4.78
C LEU A 158 -8.85 22.87 5.37
N ALA A 159 -8.66 22.71 6.69
CA ALA A 159 -7.38 22.86 7.33
C ALA A 159 -6.36 21.87 6.80
N ASN A 160 -6.73 20.58 6.70
CA ASN A 160 -5.86 19.53 6.18
C ASN A 160 -5.59 19.69 4.68
N LEU A 161 -6.56 20.12 3.86
CA LEU A 161 -6.29 20.51 2.46
C LEU A 161 -5.24 21.61 2.37
N SER A 162 -5.34 22.64 3.21
CA SER A 162 -4.33 23.72 3.25
C SER A 162 -2.93 23.19 3.57
N LEU A 163 -2.81 22.25 4.53
CA LEU A 163 -1.55 21.61 4.87
C LEU A 163 -1.02 20.73 3.73
N ALA A 164 -1.86 19.94 3.08
CA ALA A 164 -1.47 19.16 1.91
C ALA A 164 -0.82 20.04 0.84
N PHE A 165 -1.46 21.13 0.48
CA PHE A 165 -0.93 22.04 -0.54
C PHE A 165 0.29 22.88 -0.07
N LYS A 166 0.42 23.14 1.22
CA LYS A 166 1.64 23.72 1.80
C LYS A 166 2.85 22.80 1.58
N HIS A 167 2.66 21.50 1.71
CA HIS A 167 3.71 20.48 1.54
C HIS A 167 3.78 19.89 0.12
N LYS A 168 3.07 20.45 -0.86
CA LYS A 168 2.94 19.87 -2.23
C LYS A 168 4.25 19.58 -2.96
N GLY A 169 5.36 20.17 -2.52
CA GLY A 169 6.69 19.90 -3.08
C GLY A 169 7.32 18.58 -2.64
N HIS A 170 6.72 17.88 -1.68
CA HIS A 170 7.26 16.65 -1.10
C HIS A 170 6.53 15.36 -1.57
N VAL A 171 5.75 15.45 -2.67
CA VAL A 171 5.20 14.27 -3.34
C VAL A 171 6.31 13.38 -3.90
N LEU A 172 6.03 12.09 -4.05
CA LEU A 172 6.97 11.18 -4.71
C LEU A 172 7.07 11.50 -6.21
N GLN A 173 8.16 11.08 -6.83
CA GLN A 173 8.35 11.27 -8.26
C GLN A 173 7.19 10.65 -9.06
N GLY A 174 6.53 11.47 -9.87
CA GLY A 174 5.37 11.05 -10.66
C GLY A 174 4.03 11.14 -9.93
N GLU A 175 4.01 11.47 -8.64
CA GLU A 175 2.80 11.78 -7.92
C GLU A 175 2.43 13.27 -8.03
N HIS A 176 1.17 13.55 -7.81
CA HIS A 176 0.64 14.91 -7.68
C HIS A 176 -0.57 14.89 -6.74
N LEU A 177 -0.81 16.01 -6.09
CA LEU A 177 -2.06 16.19 -5.33
C LEU A 177 -3.25 16.24 -6.29
N PRO A 178 -4.34 15.51 -5.99
CA PRO A 178 -5.57 15.62 -6.77
C PRO A 178 -6.14 17.05 -6.74
N ASP A 179 -6.94 17.41 -7.73
CA ASP A 179 -7.74 18.66 -7.69
C ASP A 179 -8.93 18.47 -6.75
N PRO A 180 -9.00 19.18 -5.61
CA PRO A 180 -10.11 19.01 -4.67
C PRO A 180 -11.49 19.35 -5.25
N ARG A 181 -11.54 20.17 -6.31
CA ARG A 181 -12.81 20.53 -6.98
C ARG A 181 -13.39 19.38 -7.79
N ALA A 182 -12.55 18.45 -8.22
CA ALA A 182 -12.95 17.24 -8.96
C ALA A 182 -13.12 16.02 -8.06
N ASP A 183 -12.63 16.06 -6.81
CA ASP A 183 -12.69 14.96 -5.87
C ASP A 183 -14.09 14.83 -5.26
N SER A 184 -14.64 13.62 -5.31
CA SER A 184 -15.98 13.30 -4.80
C SER A 184 -16.17 13.61 -3.31
N SER A 185 -15.09 13.51 -2.51
CA SER A 185 -15.11 13.81 -1.07
C SER A 185 -15.52 15.25 -0.78
N PHE A 186 -15.17 16.19 -1.66
CA PHE A 186 -15.40 17.63 -1.47
C PHE A 186 -16.56 18.18 -2.29
N GLN A 187 -17.28 17.36 -3.10
CA GLN A 187 -18.36 17.85 -3.96
C GLN A 187 -19.44 18.63 -3.22
N LYS A 188 -19.72 18.27 -1.97
CA LYS A 188 -20.68 19.00 -1.11
C LYS A 188 -20.19 20.40 -0.72
N TYR A 189 -18.91 20.70 -0.88
CA TYR A 189 -18.30 21.98 -0.52
C TYR A 189 -17.94 22.88 -1.71
N VAL A 190 -18.05 22.42 -2.97
CA VAL A 190 -17.62 23.18 -4.15
C VAL A 190 -18.28 24.56 -4.31
N ARG A 191 -19.45 24.78 -3.67
CA ARG A 191 -20.19 26.07 -3.63
C ARG A 191 -20.08 26.78 -2.28
N ASP A 192 -19.38 26.20 -1.30
CA ASP A 192 -19.19 26.78 0.02
C ASP A 192 -18.14 27.90 -0.07
N GLN A 193 -18.43 29.05 0.58
CA GLN A 193 -17.55 30.22 0.49
C GLN A 193 -16.13 29.99 1.03
N ASP A 194 -15.98 29.20 2.11
CA ASP A 194 -14.67 28.91 2.70
C ASP A 194 -13.86 28.01 1.77
N PHE A 195 -14.50 27.00 1.16
CA PHE A 195 -13.87 26.14 0.18
C PHE A 195 -13.42 26.93 -1.05
N VAL A 196 -14.32 27.76 -1.63
CA VAL A 196 -14.00 28.61 -2.79
C VAL A 196 -12.84 29.55 -2.48
N LYS A 197 -12.84 30.17 -1.30
CA LYS A 197 -11.75 31.06 -0.85
C LYS A 197 -10.44 30.29 -0.71
N LEU A 198 -10.47 29.08 -0.15
CA LEU A 198 -9.28 28.22 -0.05
C LEU A 198 -8.76 27.87 -1.44
N MET A 199 -9.62 27.41 -2.35
CA MET A 199 -9.21 27.06 -3.73
C MET A 199 -8.57 28.24 -4.45
N ALA A 200 -9.16 29.43 -4.36
CA ALA A 200 -8.57 30.64 -4.93
C ALA A 200 -7.19 30.94 -4.33
N GLY A 201 -7.02 30.79 -3.03
CA GLY A 201 -5.73 30.95 -2.33
C GLY A 201 -4.67 29.93 -2.76
N LEU A 202 -5.08 28.74 -3.18
CA LEU A 202 -4.21 27.68 -3.71
C LEU A 202 -3.90 27.84 -5.22
N GLY A 203 -4.48 28.85 -5.88
CA GLY A 203 -4.25 29.18 -7.29
C GLY A 203 -5.23 28.53 -8.27
N TYR A 204 -6.30 27.90 -7.79
CA TYR A 204 -7.39 27.42 -8.63
C TYR A 204 -8.35 28.56 -8.99
N LYS A 205 -8.69 28.68 -10.26
CA LYS A 205 -9.65 29.68 -10.78
C LYS A 205 -11.02 29.07 -10.98
#